data_30ea03450c4302c0e29d8dae208cfff0
#
_entry.id   30ea03450c4302c0e29d8dae208cfff0
#
_cell.length_a   1.000
_cell.length_b   1.000
_cell.length_c   1.000
_cell.angle_alpha   90.00
_cell.angle_beta   90.00
_cell.angle_gamma   90.00
#
_symmetry.space_group_name_H-M   'P 1'
#
loop_
_entity.id
_entity.type
_entity.pdbx_description
1 polymer ?
#
loop_
_entity_poly.entity_id
_entity_poly.type
_entity_poly.pdbx_seq_one_letter_code
_entity_poly.pdbx_strand_id
1 'polypeptide(L)'
;NQMSDGLRQLDGLKQALVNEISPDAMYSAIKEEKFVVNLSEEILEVISMEANDNLLAETVRIRQDLAERLGYVIPHIHFHNSDELMQNEFSVKIHDIEVFRSVVFPGYVAFYKDELKGYKSGEDDIIVTDGITGKKLIWIQKEKVKDFWIKGDTAAEYIGRVIVYIAVKEVSDIMDYNDVNKYVEKVIESNSFLVDNIIPDFITASDLKYLLTCLVREKVSVKNIVYIFEKINDYANEPTKEDLLDKVRLALSRHIVKDLAKDGELKVIEFSDEILDRVYSFFKEDEEEAIIRIDSCEVQDIASRLMKIAKAKKITSPVIAVPMDIRHMVFVILSEFVQDLTVLAHEELVSDYNIKFIGKI
;
A
#
# COMPACT_ATOMS: atom_id res chain seq x y z
N ASN A 1 -40.35 31.01 43.54
CA ASN A 1 -40.24 30.33 42.22
C ASN A 1 -38.97 30.71 41.46
N GLN A 2 -38.59 32.00 41.26
CA GLN A 2 -37.39 32.38 40.53
C GLN A 2 -36.08 31.89 41.17
N MET A 3 -36.00 31.84 42.50
CA MET A 3 -34.83 31.37 43.23
C MET A 3 -34.65 29.83 43.14
N SER A 4 -35.74 29.11 43.06
CA SER A 4 -35.75 27.64 42.85
C SER A 4 -35.35 27.26 41.42
N ASP A 5 -35.72 28.05 40.42
CA ASP A 5 -35.37 27.82 39.01
C ASP A 5 -33.91 28.16 38.75
N GLY A 6 -33.37 29.21 39.40
CA GLY A 6 -31.95 29.55 39.32
C GLY A 6 -31.03 28.49 39.95
N LEU A 7 -31.46 27.90 41.06
CA LEU A 7 -30.72 26.81 41.71
C LEU A 7 -30.70 25.54 40.86
N ARG A 8 -31.80 25.20 40.19
CA ARG A 8 -31.87 24.06 39.25
C ARG A 8 -31.00 24.26 38.02
N GLN A 9 -30.94 25.49 37.49
CA GLN A 9 -30.03 25.82 36.37
C GLN A 9 -28.56 25.74 36.77
N LEU A 10 -28.20 26.19 37.98
CA LEU A 10 -26.85 26.07 38.52
C LEU A 10 -26.43 24.62 38.77
N ASP A 11 -27.35 23.79 39.29
CA ASP A 11 -27.09 22.36 39.47
C ASP A 11 -26.97 21.64 38.13
N GLY A 12 -27.76 22.00 37.14
CA GLY A 12 -27.65 21.48 35.78
C GLY A 12 -26.31 21.83 35.13
N LEU A 13 -25.83 23.08 35.28
CA LEU A 13 -24.53 23.52 34.79
C LEU A 13 -23.37 22.83 35.52
N LYS A 14 -23.47 22.67 36.85
CA LYS A 14 -22.47 21.90 37.61
C LYS A 14 -22.40 20.44 37.17
N GLN A 15 -23.55 19.80 36.97
CA GLN A 15 -23.62 18.42 36.50
C GLN A 15 -23.04 18.25 35.10
N ALA A 16 -23.32 19.19 34.19
CA ALA A 16 -22.74 19.21 32.85
C ALA A 16 -21.22 19.40 32.91
N LEU A 17 -20.72 20.34 33.73
CA LEU A 17 -19.27 20.52 33.93
C LEU A 17 -18.60 19.29 34.55
N VAL A 18 -19.22 18.64 35.53
CA VAL A 18 -18.70 17.41 36.14
C VAL A 18 -18.65 16.27 35.10
N ASN A 19 -19.65 16.17 34.24
CA ASN A 19 -19.68 15.19 33.18
C ASN A 19 -18.61 15.47 32.12
N GLU A 20 -18.36 16.72 31.73
CA GLU A 20 -17.32 17.10 30.79
C GLU A 20 -15.90 16.84 31.30
N ILE A 21 -15.64 16.95 32.59
CA ILE A 21 -14.33 16.70 33.21
C ILE A 21 -14.21 15.30 33.82
N SER A 22 -15.24 14.45 33.66
CA SER A 22 -15.17 13.07 34.13
C SER A 22 -14.14 12.25 33.33
N PRO A 23 -13.44 11.28 33.93
CA PRO A 23 -12.55 10.39 33.19
C PRO A 23 -13.23 9.73 31.99
N ASP A 24 -14.50 9.32 32.11
CA ASP A 24 -15.26 8.70 31.03
C ASP A 24 -15.49 9.66 29.85
N ALA A 25 -15.75 10.94 30.12
CA ALA A 25 -15.85 11.96 29.09
C ALA A 25 -14.50 12.18 28.41
N MET A 26 -13.39 12.15 29.18
CA MET A 26 -12.03 12.24 28.61
C MET A 26 -11.69 11.04 27.75
N TYR A 27 -12.03 9.81 28.16
CA TYR A 27 -11.87 8.63 27.31
C TYR A 27 -12.69 8.74 26.02
N SER A 28 -13.90 9.26 26.08
CA SER A 28 -14.76 9.48 24.92
C SER A 28 -14.23 10.57 23.96
N ALA A 29 -13.37 11.47 24.45
CA ALA A 29 -12.72 12.49 23.62
C ALA A 29 -11.51 11.95 22.83
N ILE A 30 -11.00 10.77 23.19
CA ILE A 30 -9.93 10.11 22.44
C ILE A 30 -10.52 9.63 21.12
N LYS A 31 -10.07 10.27 20.03
CA LYS A 31 -10.44 9.88 18.66
C LYS A 31 -9.20 9.41 17.93
N GLU A 32 -9.25 8.20 17.44
CA GLU A 32 -8.22 7.66 16.57
C GLU A 32 -8.62 7.85 15.11
N GLU A 33 -7.80 8.57 14.36
CA GLU A 33 -7.92 8.73 12.93
C GLU A 33 -6.75 8.02 12.28
N LYS A 34 -6.98 6.77 11.90
CA LYS A 34 -5.94 5.86 11.40
C LYS A 34 -5.32 6.33 10.09
N PHE A 35 -6.14 6.87 9.19
CA PHE A 35 -5.74 7.32 7.86
C PHE A 35 -6.23 8.75 7.63
N VAL A 36 -5.29 9.69 7.55
CA VAL A 36 -5.59 11.12 7.40
C VAL A 36 -4.90 11.68 6.16
N VAL A 37 -5.64 12.45 5.38
CA VAL A 37 -5.11 13.25 4.27
C VAL A 37 -5.32 14.72 4.62
N ASN A 38 -4.23 15.45 4.83
CA ASN A 38 -4.26 16.88 5.04
C ASN A 38 -4.09 17.62 3.71
N LEU A 39 -4.87 18.66 3.52
CA LEU A 39 -4.90 19.49 2.31
C LEU A 39 -4.58 20.94 2.66
N SER A 40 -3.84 21.64 1.80
CA SER A 40 -3.74 23.09 1.89
C SER A 40 -5.05 23.74 1.46
N GLU A 41 -5.25 25.00 1.83
CA GLU A 41 -6.50 25.73 1.55
C GLU A 41 -6.80 25.80 0.06
N GLU A 42 -5.79 25.96 -0.78
CA GLU A 42 -5.94 26.14 -2.24
C GLU A 42 -6.46 24.88 -2.97
N ILE A 43 -6.35 23.71 -2.35
CA ILE A 43 -6.83 22.46 -2.95
C ILE A 43 -8.14 21.95 -2.35
N LEU A 44 -8.79 22.73 -1.48
CA LEU A 44 -10.08 22.36 -0.88
C LEU A 44 -11.19 22.12 -1.92
N GLU A 45 -11.14 22.79 -3.06
CA GLU A 45 -12.09 22.56 -4.14
C GLU A 45 -12.09 21.12 -4.66
N VAL A 46 -10.96 20.39 -4.50
CA VAL A 46 -10.82 19.00 -4.92
C VAL A 46 -11.72 18.05 -4.11
N ILE A 47 -12.10 18.44 -2.90
CA ILE A 47 -13.05 17.68 -2.06
C ILE A 47 -14.51 18.08 -2.28
N SER A 48 -14.76 19.17 -3.02
CA SER A 48 -16.12 19.65 -3.29
C SER A 48 -16.89 18.66 -4.17
N MET A 49 -18.12 18.35 -3.78
CA MET A 49 -19.02 17.48 -4.56
C MET A 49 -19.44 18.10 -5.91
N GLU A 50 -19.31 19.42 -6.06
CA GLU A 50 -19.66 20.16 -7.27
C GLU A 50 -18.48 20.32 -8.22
N ALA A 51 -17.25 20.04 -7.76
CA ALA A 51 -16.06 20.15 -8.59
C ALA A 51 -16.01 19.04 -9.64
N ASN A 52 -15.52 19.36 -10.83
CA ASN A 52 -15.25 18.36 -11.89
C ASN A 52 -14.13 17.38 -11.53
N ASP A 53 -13.30 17.77 -10.58
CA ASP A 53 -12.19 16.98 -10.04
C ASP A 53 -12.51 16.69 -8.57
N ASN A 54 -13.31 15.64 -8.33
CA ASN A 54 -13.93 15.37 -7.03
C ASN A 54 -13.15 14.30 -6.25
N LEU A 55 -12.45 14.71 -5.20
CA LEU A 55 -11.64 13.82 -4.39
C LEU A 55 -12.49 12.80 -3.59
N LEU A 56 -13.68 13.18 -3.11
CA LEU A 56 -14.55 12.25 -2.37
C LEU A 56 -15.06 11.14 -3.28
N ALA A 57 -15.49 11.47 -4.49
CA ALA A 57 -15.91 10.48 -5.49
C ALA A 57 -14.74 9.56 -5.89
N GLU A 58 -13.55 10.14 -6.11
CA GLU A 58 -12.34 9.37 -6.41
C GLU A 58 -11.96 8.42 -5.26
N THR A 59 -12.08 8.88 -4.01
CA THR A 59 -11.82 8.04 -2.83
C THR A 59 -12.76 6.83 -2.77
N VAL A 60 -14.05 7.01 -3.06
CA VAL A 60 -14.99 5.89 -3.14
C VAL A 60 -14.59 4.93 -4.25
N ARG A 61 -14.26 5.44 -5.42
CA ARG A 61 -13.87 4.64 -6.59
C ARG A 61 -12.63 3.77 -6.30
N ILE A 62 -11.56 4.37 -5.75
CA ILE A 62 -10.31 3.62 -5.47
C ILE A 62 -10.49 2.59 -4.36
N ARG A 63 -11.30 2.89 -3.34
CA ARG A 63 -11.60 1.93 -2.27
C ARG A 63 -12.36 0.72 -2.79
N GLN A 64 -13.35 0.95 -3.66
CA GLN A 64 -14.11 -0.13 -4.30
C GLN A 64 -13.23 -0.95 -5.24
N ASP A 65 -12.45 -0.32 -6.10
CA ASP A 65 -11.53 -1.00 -7.02
C ASP A 65 -10.53 -1.89 -6.26
N LEU A 66 -9.94 -1.37 -5.17
CA LEU A 66 -8.98 -2.13 -4.38
C LEU A 66 -9.62 -3.32 -3.66
N ALA A 67 -10.85 -3.14 -3.12
CA ALA A 67 -11.59 -4.23 -2.51
C ALA A 67 -11.97 -5.33 -3.51
N GLU A 68 -12.44 -4.96 -4.70
CA GLU A 68 -12.84 -5.92 -5.75
C GLU A 68 -11.64 -6.66 -6.37
N ARG A 69 -10.54 -5.96 -6.56
CA ARG A 69 -9.35 -6.50 -7.23
C ARG A 69 -8.41 -7.23 -6.28
N LEU A 70 -8.08 -6.61 -5.17
CA LEU A 70 -7.09 -7.11 -4.20
C LEU A 70 -7.73 -7.79 -2.98
N GLY A 71 -9.03 -7.57 -2.74
CA GLY A 71 -9.71 -8.04 -1.54
C GLY A 71 -9.35 -7.24 -0.28
N TYR A 72 -8.66 -6.10 -0.43
CA TYR A 72 -8.23 -5.25 0.66
C TYR A 72 -9.15 -4.03 0.82
N VAL A 73 -9.71 -3.88 2.01
CA VAL A 73 -10.61 -2.77 2.35
C VAL A 73 -9.81 -1.68 3.05
N ILE A 74 -9.62 -0.55 2.38
CA ILE A 74 -9.03 0.64 2.99
C ILE A 74 -10.00 1.18 4.05
N PRO A 75 -9.54 1.51 5.28
CA PRO A 75 -10.39 2.09 6.32
C PRO A 75 -10.93 3.45 5.89
N HIS A 76 -11.79 4.03 6.74
CA HIS A 76 -12.26 5.40 6.53
C HIS A 76 -11.08 6.38 6.47
N ILE A 77 -11.10 7.25 5.45
CA ILE A 77 -10.08 8.28 5.24
C ILE A 77 -10.65 9.61 5.71
N HIS A 78 -9.93 10.26 6.62
CA HIS A 78 -10.28 11.59 7.13
C HIS A 78 -9.53 12.66 6.33
N PHE A 79 -10.28 13.67 5.89
CA PHE A 79 -9.71 14.81 5.17
C PHE A 79 -9.77 16.04 6.05
N HIS A 80 -8.62 16.71 6.25
CA HIS A 80 -8.52 17.93 7.04
C HIS A 80 -7.83 19.04 6.26
N ASN A 81 -8.23 20.27 6.52
CA ASN A 81 -7.44 21.42 6.14
C ASN A 81 -6.30 21.60 7.15
N SER A 82 -5.12 21.97 6.68
CA SER A 82 -3.96 22.17 7.54
C SER A 82 -3.18 23.42 7.15
N ASP A 83 -3.02 24.31 8.11
CA ASP A 83 -2.21 25.54 7.99
C ASP A 83 -0.70 25.25 8.00
N GLU A 84 -0.27 24.03 8.33
CA GLU A 84 1.13 23.60 8.31
C GLU A 84 1.64 23.30 6.89
N LEU A 85 0.74 23.22 5.92
CA LEU A 85 1.06 22.91 4.53
C LEU A 85 1.32 24.18 3.73
N MET A 86 2.32 24.10 2.84
CA MET A 86 2.54 25.16 1.85
C MET A 86 1.46 25.10 0.77
N GLN A 87 1.42 26.13 -0.07
CA GLN A 87 0.50 26.24 -1.18
C GLN A 87 0.54 25.00 -2.09
N ASN A 88 -0.64 24.47 -2.42
CA ASN A 88 -0.83 23.27 -3.23
C ASN A 88 -0.25 21.98 -2.64
N GLU A 89 0.20 21.97 -1.39
CA GLU A 89 0.65 20.75 -0.73
C GLU A 89 -0.50 19.94 -0.16
N PHE A 90 -0.28 18.65 -0.11
CA PHE A 90 -1.04 17.70 0.70
C PHE A 90 -0.10 16.73 1.40
N SER A 91 -0.53 16.17 2.51
CA SER A 91 0.20 15.13 3.23
C SER A 91 -0.71 13.98 3.63
N VAL A 92 -0.11 12.81 3.82
CA VAL A 92 -0.79 11.61 4.31
C VAL A 92 -0.17 11.21 5.63
N LYS A 93 -1.03 10.99 6.64
CA LYS A 93 -0.62 10.48 7.96
C LYS A 93 -1.28 9.14 8.23
N ILE A 94 -0.49 8.22 8.79
CA ILE A 94 -0.96 6.95 9.35
C ILE A 94 -0.65 6.96 10.84
N HIS A 95 -1.67 6.79 11.69
CA HIS A 95 -1.55 6.90 13.14
C HIS A 95 -0.76 8.16 13.57
N ASP A 96 -1.16 9.33 13.05
CA ASP A 96 -0.55 10.66 13.29
C ASP A 96 0.87 10.86 12.75
N ILE A 97 1.47 9.83 12.13
CA ILE A 97 2.82 9.92 11.53
C ILE A 97 2.69 10.29 10.05
N GLU A 98 3.33 11.37 9.64
CA GLU A 98 3.40 11.77 8.24
C GLU A 98 4.28 10.77 7.46
N VAL A 99 3.65 10.07 6.50
CA VAL A 99 4.29 9.04 5.68
C VAL A 99 4.50 9.49 4.23
N PHE A 100 3.81 10.56 3.82
CA PHE A 100 3.92 11.10 2.47
C PHE A 100 3.56 12.59 2.43
N ARG A 101 4.25 13.33 1.57
CA ARG A 101 3.95 14.74 1.27
C ARG A 101 4.26 15.02 -0.19
N SER A 102 3.37 15.73 -0.87
CA SER A 102 3.54 16.12 -2.27
C SER A 102 2.68 17.34 -2.61
N VAL A 103 2.66 17.71 -3.88
CA VAL A 103 1.89 18.83 -4.40
C VAL A 103 0.93 18.38 -5.50
N VAL A 104 -0.19 19.06 -5.59
CA VAL A 104 -1.16 18.93 -6.71
C VAL A 104 -1.61 20.30 -7.16
N PHE A 105 -2.07 20.39 -8.40
CA PHE A 105 -2.50 21.64 -8.99
C PHE A 105 -3.92 21.47 -9.56
N PRO A 106 -4.98 21.89 -8.82
CA PRO A 106 -6.35 21.90 -9.33
C PRO A 106 -6.43 22.66 -10.66
N GLY A 107 -7.19 22.12 -11.62
CA GLY A 107 -7.26 22.67 -12.97
C GLY A 107 -6.13 22.27 -13.92
N TYR A 108 -5.17 21.49 -13.45
CA TYR A 108 -4.09 20.89 -14.23
C TYR A 108 -4.24 19.37 -14.31
N VAL A 109 -3.52 18.77 -15.26
CA VAL A 109 -3.42 17.31 -15.43
C VAL A 109 -1.94 16.94 -15.44
N ALA A 110 -1.59 15.93 -14.66
CA ALA A 110 -0.21 15.44 -14.53
C ALA A 110 0.08 14.31 -15.51
N PHE A 111 1.24 14.36 -16.13
CA PHE A 111 1.77 13.31 -17.00
C PHE A 111 3.21 13.00 -16.60
N TYR A 112 3.67 11.78 -16.84
CA TYR A 112 5.10 11.51 -16.80
C TYR A 112 5.77 12.16 -18.00
N LYS A 113 6.81 12.96 -17.74
CA LYS A 113 7.48 13.75 -18.78
C LYS A 113 8.07 12.88 -19.89
N ASP A 114 8.54 11.68 -19.56
CA ASP A 114 9.11 10.72 -20.51
C ASP A 114 8.07 10.04 -21.42
N GLU A 115 6.79 10.08 -21.04
CA GLU A 115 5.69 9.53 -21.85
C GLU A 115 5.17 10.53 -22.91
N LEU A 116 5.35 11.83 -22.68
CA LEU A 116 4.94 12.91 -23.60
C LEU A 116 5.98 13.15 -24.70
N LYS A 117 6.15 12.18 -25.58
CA LYS A 117 7.10 12.29 -26.69
C LYS A 117 6.71 13.42 -27.65
N GLY A 118 7.67 14.34 -27.88
CA GLY A 118 7.48 15.48 -28.79
C GLY A 118 6.75 16.68 -28.19
N TYR A 119 6.25 16.58 -26.96
CA TYR A 119 5.67 17.73 -26.27
C TYR A 119 6.79 18.71 -25.83
N LYS A 120 6.62 19.98 -26.18
CA LYS A 120 7.49 21.07 -25.73
C LYS A 120 6.81 21.77 -24.56
N SER A 121 7.45 21.74 -23.39
CA SER A 121 6.93 22.40 -22.19
C SER A 121 6.70 23.89 -22.43
N GLY A 122 5.50 24.36 -22.10
CA GLY A 122 5.13 25.77 -22.10
C GLY A 122 5.62 26.48 -20.83
N GLU A 123 5.51 27.82 -20.83
CA GLU A 123 5.92 28.64 -19.66
C GLU A 123 5.01 28.41 -18.44
N ASP A 124 3.75 28.02 -18.66
CA ASP A 124 2.78 27.75 -17.58
C ASP A 124 2.82 26.31 -17.05
N ASP A 125 3.62 25.45 -17.65
CA ASP A 125 3.72 24.06 -17.22
C ASP A 125 4.57 23.93 -15.96
N ILE A 126 4.11 23.06 -15.03
CA ILE A 126 4.77 22.91 -13.73
C ILE A 126 5.43 21.53 -13.69
N ILE A 127 6.74 21.51 -13.46
CA ILE A 127 7.50 20.26 -13.39
C ILE A 127 7.84 19.98 -11.92
N VAL A 128 7.43 18.81 -11.44
CA VAL A 128 7.70 18.32 -10.08
C VAL A 128 8.25 16.90 -10.12
N THR A 129 8.80 16.44 -9.01
CA THR A 129 9.19 15.03 -8.85
C THR A 129 8.04 14.27 -8.21
N ASP A 130 7.62 13.17 -8.83
CA ASP A 130 6.63 12.26 -8.26
C ASP A 130 7.20 11.56 -7.02
N GLY A 131 6.54 11.76 -5.88
CA GLY A 131 6.96 11.15 -4.60
C GLY A 131 6.82 9.61 -4.59
N ILE A 132 6.01 9.03 -5.49
CA ILE A 132 5.85 7.57 -5.60
C ILE A 132 6.99 6.94 -6.38
N THR A 133 7.29 7.48 -7.57
CA THR A 133 8.20 6.85 -8.54
C THR A 133 9.56 7.52 -8.66
N GLY A 134 9.72 8.73 -8.11
CA GLY A 134 10.92 9.56 -8.30
C GLY A 134 11.08 10.15 -9.70
N LYS A 135 10.17 9.86 -10.63
CA LYS A 135 10.17 10.39 -11.99
C LYS A 135 9.69 11.83 -12.04
N LYS A 136 9.98 12.52 -13.14
CA LYS A 136 9.45 13.85 -13.39
C LYS A 136 8.01 13.81 -13.88
N LEU A 137 7.12 14.49 -13.17
CA LEU A 137 5.78 14.83 -13.59
C LEU A 137 5.76 16.23 -14.18
N ILE A 138 4.97 16.42 -15.23
CA ILE A 138 4.63 17.71 -15.78
C ILE A 138 3.13 17.92 -15.63
N TRP A 139 2.76 19.00 -14.97
CA TRP A 139 1.38 19.45 -14.82
C TRP A 139 1.06 20.47 -15.89
N ILE A 140 0.06 20.18 -16.71
CA ILE A 140 -0.35 20.99 -17.87
C ILE A 140 -1.81 21.42 -17.64
N GLN A 141 -2.13 22.67 -17.97
CA GLN A 141 -3.50 23.18 -17.85
C GLN A 141 -4.50 22.29 -18.59
N LYS A 142 -5.63 22.00 -17.96
CA LYS A 142 -6.65 21.05 -18.43
C LYS A 142 -7.16 21.37 -19.83
N GLU A 143 -7.27 22.67 -20.17
CA GLU A 143 -7.72 23.12 -21.49
C GLU A 143 -6.75 22.76 -22.61
N LYS A 144 -5.44 22.69 -22.31
CA LYS A 144 -4.37 22.40 -23.30
C LYS A 144 -4.23 20.90 -23.63
N VAL A 145 -4.81 20.02 -22.80
CA VAL A 145 -4.61 18.55 -22.92
C VAL A 145 -5.82 17.79 -23.45
N LYS A 146 -6.89 18.49 -23.87
CA LYS A 146 -8.13 17.86 -24.33
C LYS A 146 -7.95 16.88 -25.49
N ASP A 147 -6.96 17.12 -26.33
CA ASP A 147 -6.68 16.32 -27.53
C ASP A 147 -5.49 15.36 -27.33
N PHE A 148 -5.01 15.21 -26.07
CA PHE A 148 -3.92 14.29 -25.81
C PHE A 148 -4.41 12.85 -25.90
N TRP A 149 -3.65 12.01 -26.57
CA TRP A 149 -3.91 10.57 -26.73
C TRP A 149 -3.58 9.75 -25.47
N ILE A 150 -2.80 10.32 -24.54
CA ILE A 150 -2.45 9.73 -23.24
C ILE A 150 -3.34 10.35 -22.17
N LYS A 151 -3.85 9.52 -21.27
CA LYS A 151 -4.57 9.98 -20.10
C LYS A 151 -3.58 10.34 -19.00
N GLY A 152 -3.66 11.56 -18.46
CA GLY A 152 -2.94 11.97 -17.25
C GLY A 152 -3.85 11.93 -16.03
N ASP A 153 -3.27 12.20 -14.87
CA ASP A 153 -3.99 12.27 -13.58
C ASP A 153 -4.44 13.71 -13.30
N THR A 154 -5.70 13.89 -12.95
CA THR A 154 -6.18 15.13 -12.32
C THR A 154 -5.64 15.24 -10.90
N ALA A 155 -5.86 16.37 -10.22
CA ALA A 155 -5.43 16.52 -8.81
C ALA A 155 -6.05 15.45 -7.91
N ALA A 156 -7.36 15.17 -8.01
CA ALA A 156 -8.02 14.12 -7.26
C ALA A 156 -7.50 12.73 -7.62
N GLU A 157 -7.29 12.42 -8.89
CA GLU A 157 -6.77 11.14 -9.35
C GLU A 157 -5.33 10.90 -8.85
N TYR A 158 -4.48 11.94 -8.82
CA TYR A 158 -3.13 11.83 -8.26
C TYR A 158 -3.16 11.57 -6.75
N ILE A 159 -3.97 12.31 -5.98
CA ILE A 159 -4.15 12.07 -4.55
C ILE A 159 -4.69 10.65 -4.33
N GLY A 160 -5.67 10.21 -5.13
CA GLY A 160 -6.21 8.85 -5.08
C GLY A 160 -5.14 7.79 -5.32
N ARG A 161 -4.25 7.99 -6.28
CA ARG A 161 -3.12 7.11 -6.55
C ARG A 161 -2.14 7.04 -5.37
N VAL A 162 -1.86 8.19 -4.74
CA VAL A 162 -1.05 8.25 -3.52
C VAL A 162 -1.72 7.50 -2.36
N ILE A 163 -3.03 7.67 -2.18
CA ILE A 163 -3.80 6.95 -1.15
C ILE A 163 -3.66 5.44 -1.34
N VAL A 164 -3.84 4.91 -2.54
CA VAL A 164 -3.68 3.48 -2.84
C VAL A 164 -2.25 3.02 -2.56
N TYR A 165 -1.27 3.79 -3.01
CA TYR A 165 0.15 3.49 -2.77
C TYR A 165 0.46 3.38 -1.27
N ILE A 166 0.04 4.36 -0.48
CA ILE A 166 0.25 4.36 0.98
C ILE A 166 -0.55 3.24 1.65
N ALA A 167 -1.81 3.03 1.25
CA ALA A 167 -2.64 1.96 1.82
C ALA A 167 -2.01 0.58 1.67
N VAL A 168 -1.37 0.30 0.54
CA VAL A 168 -0.67 -0.97 0.30
C VAL A 168 0.70 -0.98 1.00
N LYS A 169 1.44 0.13 0.92
CA LYS A 169 2.77 0.24 1.54
C LYS A 169 2.73 0.10 3.06
N GLU A 170 1.78 0.75 3.70
CA GLU A 170 1.64 0.79 5.17
C GLU A 170 0.57 -0.19 5.69
N VAL A 171 0.23 -1.22 4.92
CA VAL A 171 -0.87 -2.15 5.26
C VAL A 171 -0.68 -2.83 6.62
N SER A 172 0.55 -3.11 7.03
CA SER A 172 0.84 -3.73 8.33
C SER A 172 0.42 -2.88 9.52
N ASP A 173 0.49 -1.55 9.36
CA ASP A 173 0.05 -0.59 10.39
C ASP A 173 -1.43 -0.23 10.24
N ILE A 174 -1.95 -0.27 9.03
CA ILE A 174 -3.34 0.08 8.74
C ILE A 174 -4.31 -1.05 9.09
N MET A 175 -4.02 -2.28 8.65
CA MET A 175 -4.86 -3.45 8.90
C MET A 175 -4.77 -3.87 10.37
N ASP A 176 -5.84 -3.73 11.10
CA ASP A 176 -5.93 -4.12 12.51
C ASP A 176 -6.59 -5.49 12.72
N TYR A 177 -6.73 -5.91 13.97
CA TYR A 177 -7.37 -7.18 14.30
C TYR A 177 -8.87 -7.21 14.01
N ASN A 178 -9.55 -6.05 13.97
CA ASN A 178 -10.96 -5.99 13.56
C ASN A 178 -11.07 -6.28 12.06
N ASP A 179 -10.16 -5.78 11.25
CA ASP A 179 -10.10 -6.08 9.82
C ASP A 179 -9.82 -7.57 9.58
N VAL A 180 -8.86 -8.14 10.31
CA VAL A 180 -8.58 -9.59 10.26
C VAL A 180 -9.81 -10.40 10.64
N ASN A 181 -10.53 -9.98 11.70
CA ASN A 181 -11.77 -10.65 12.12
C ASN A 181 -12.83 -10.62 11.02
N LYS A 182 -12.93 -9.55 10.23
CA LYS A 182 -13.86 -9.49 9.09
C LYS A 182 -13.57 -10.55 8.02
N TYR A 183 -12.30 -10.84 7.75
CA TYR A 183 -11.94 -11.95 6.86
C TYR A 183 -12.32 -13.32 7.47
N VAL A 184 -12.07 -13.49 8.77
CA VAL A 184 -12.47 -14.71 9.50
C VAL A 184 -13.98 -14.92 9.44
N GLU A 185 -14.79 -13.88 9.70
CA GLU A 185 -16.25 -13.92 9.59
C GLU A 185 -16.70 -14.39 8.21
N LYS A 186 -16.09 -13.87 7.12
CA LYS A 186 -16.40 -14.32 5.76
C LYS A 186 -16.11 -15.81 5.52
N VAL A 187 -15.04 -16.31 6.10
CA VAL A 187 -14.70 -17.74 6.01
C VAL A 187 -15.72 -18.58 6.80
N ILE A 188 -16.09 -18.14 8.01
CA ILE A 188 -17.10 -18.80 8.84
C ILE A 188 -18.45 -18.89 8.13
N GLU A 189 -18.88 -17.83 7.45
CA GLU A 189 -20.12 -17.81 6.67
C GLU A 189 -20.13 -18.89 5.56
N SER A 190 -18.96 -19.19 4.98
CA SER A 190 -18.81 -20.20 3.96
C SER A 190 -18.57 -21.60 4.54
N ASN A 191 -17.62 -21.71 5.48
CA ASN A 191 -17.21 -22.97 6.09
C ASN A 191 -16.49 -22.74 7.42
N SER A 192 -17.21 -22.86 8.54
CA SER A 192 -16.64 -22.63 9.89
C SER A 192 -15.53 -23.63 10.23
N PHE A 193 -15.55 -24.83 9.68
CA PHE A 193 -14.53 -25.85 9.93
C PHE A 193 -13.11 -25.35 9.61
N LEU A 194 -12.96 -24.54 8.56
CA LEU A 194 -11.66 -23.99 8.17
C LEU A 194 -11.06 -23.06 9.23
N VAL A 195 -11.89 -22.46 10.07
CA VAL A 195 -11.45 -21.59 11.18
C VAL A 195 -11.27 -22.40 12.45
N ASP A 196 -12.29 -23.18 12.82
CA ASP A 196 -12.31 -23.94 14.09
C ASP A 196 -11.16 -24.95 14.17
N ASN A 197 -10.69 -25.45 13.02
CA ASN A 197 -9.62 -26.44 12.94
C ASN A 197 -8.21 -25.86 13.20
N ILE A 198 -8.02 -24.54 13.02
CA ILE A 198 -6.67 -23.94 13.05
C ILE A 198 -6.52 -22.78 14.04
N ILE A 199 -7.56 -22.06 14.39
CA ILE A 199 -7.51 -20.90 15.29
C ILE A 199 -8.15 -21.28 16.63
N PRO A 200 -7.49 -21.04 17.79
CA PRO A 200 -6.15 -20.46 17.95
C PRO A 200 -5.00 -21.49 18.00
N ASP A 201 -5.29 -22.77 17.91
CA ASP A 201 -4.37 -23.86 18.32
C ASP A 201 -3.10 -23.96 17.46
N PHE A 202 -3.23 -23.74 16.16
CA PHE A 202 -2.11 -23.79 15.20
C PHE A 202 -1.66 -22.42 14.73
N ILE A 203 -2.60 -21.46 14.59
CA ILE A 203 -2.36 -20.13 14.07
C ILE A 203 -3.02 -19.10 14.99
N THR A 204 -2.25 -18.11 15.39
CA THR A 204 -2.77 -16.97 16.15
C THR A 204 -3.38 -15.91 15.23
N ALA A 205 -4.18 -15.02 15.79
CA ALA A 205 -4.67 -13.84 15.06
C ALA A 205 -3.51 -12.97 14.54
N SER A 206 -2.38 -12.94 15.27
CA SER A 206 -1.17 -12.23 14.86
C SER A 206 -0.52 -12.86 13.62
N ASP A 207 -0.44 -14.19 13.57
CA ASP A 207 0.10 -14.91 12.42
C ASP A 207 -0.77 -14.71 11.18
N LEU A 208 -2.09 -14.73 11.37
CA LEU A 208 -3.04 -14.46 10.28
C LEU A 208 -2.93 -13.02 9.77
N LYS A 209 -2.81 -12.04 10.69
CA LYS A 209 -2.55 -10.64 10.32
C LYS A 209 -1.27 -10.51 9.52
N TYR A 210 -0.19 -11.12 9.98
CA TYR A 210 1.10 -11.14 9.28
C TYR A 210 0.96 -11.69 7.85
N LEU A 211 0.33 -12.85 7.70
CA LEU A 211 0.12 -13.48 6.40
C LEU A 211 -0.68 -12.58 5.44
N LEU A 212 -1.82 -12.07 5.90
CA LEU A 212 -2.69 -11.22 5.08
C LEU A 212 -2.00 -9.91 4.67
N THR A 213 -1.29 -9.26 5.60
CA THR A 213 -0.59 -8.01 5.33
C THR A 213 0.59 -8.22 4.37
N CYS A 214 1.34 -9.32 4.50
CA CYS A 214 2.40 -9.66 3.54
C CYS A 214 1.84 -9.91 2.13
N LEU A 215 0.74 -10.64 2.00
CA LEU A 215 0.10 -10.86 0.70
C LEU A 215 -0.34 -9.54 0.06
N VAL A 216 -1.05 -8.69 0.81
CA VAL A 216 -1.52 -7.38 0.32
C VAL A 216 -0.34 -6.46 -0.01
N ARG A 217 0.68 -6.40 0.83
CA ARG A 217 1.89 -5.60 0.61
C ARG A 217 2.57 -5.96 -0.71
N GLU A 218 2.59 -7.23 -1.04
CA GLU A 218 3.16 -7.75 -2.29
C GLU A 218 2.13 -7.81 -3.44
N LYS A 219 0.98 -7.17 -3.28
CA LYS A 219 -0.12 -7.10 -4.27
C LYS A 219 -0.70 -8.46 -4.67
N VAL A 220 -0.58 -9.45 -3.81
CA VAL A 220 -1.25 -10.74 -3.96
C VAL A 220 -2.67 -10.62 -3.46
N SER A 221 -3.64 -10.91 -4.31
CA SER A 221 -5.06 -10.77 -3.98
C SER A 221 -5.51 -11.72 -2.89
N VAL A 222 -6.16 -11.16 -1.86
CA VAL A 222 -6.79 -11.91 -0.76
C VAL A 222 -8.30 -12.05 -0.92
N LYS A 223 -8.86 -11.65 -2.08
CA LYS A 223 -10.32 -11.73 -2.33
C LYS A 223 -10.87 -13.16 -2.25
N ASN A 224 -10.08 -14.15 -2.62
CA ASN A 224 -10.44 -15.57 -2.51
C ASN A 224 -10.10 -16.10 -1.11
N ILE A 225 -10.57 -15.41 -0.07
CA ILE A 225 -10.18 -15.67 1.32
C ILE A 225 -10.46 -17.09 1.79
N VAL A 226 -11.57 -17.69 1.35
CA VAL A 226 -11.91 -19.09 1.69
C VAL A 226 -10.86 -20.04 1.14
N TYR A 227 -10.46 -19.88 -0.13
CA TYR A 227 -9.39 -20.69 -0.74
C TYR A 227 -8.05 -20.49 -0.02
N ILE A 228 -7.73 -19.27 0.37
CA ILE A 228 -6.52 -18.99 1.17
C ILE A 228 -6.58 -19.74 2.51
N PHE A 229 -7.73 -19.76 3.20
CA PHE A 229 -7.90 -20.50 4.44
C PHE A 229 -7.81 -22.04 4.24
N GLU A 230 -8.25 -22.57 3.10
CA GLU A 230 -7.98 -23.99 2.76
C GLU A 230 -6.47 -24.25 2.71
N LYS A 231 -5.70 -23.35 2.08
CA LYS A 231 -4.23 -23.49 2.01
C LYS A 231 -3.55 -23.30 3.36
N ILE A 232 -4.05 -22.38 4.18
CA ILE A 232 -3.60 -22.25 5.56
C ILE A 232 -3.83 -23.57 6.33
N ASN A 233 -5.00 -24.19 6.18
CA ASN A 233 -5.27 -25.50 6.79
C ASN A 233 -4.31 -26.59 6.31
N ASP A 234 -4.04 -26.65 5.00
CA ASP A 234 -3.13 -27.62 4.40
C ASP A 234 -1.70 -27.53 4.99
N TYR A 235 -1.27 -26.31 5.39
CA TYR A 235 0.09 -26.02 5.83
C TYR A 235 0.20 -25.49 7.27
N ALA A 236 -0.85 -25.65 8.08
CA ALA A 236 -0.90 -25.10 9.46
C ALA A 236 0.21 -25.63 10.39
N ASN A 237 0.86 -26.72 10.05
CA ASN A 237 1.94 -27.33 10.82
C ASN A 237 3.34 -26.82 10.46
N GLU A 238 3.45 -25.84 9.55
CA GLU A 238 4.75 -25.24 9.26
C GLU A 238 5.33 -24.56 10.52
N PRO A 239 6.65 -24.64 10.72
CA PRO A 239 7.27 -24.26 12.00
C PRO A 239 7.21 -22.75 12.28
N THR A 240 7.19 -21.91 11.25
CA THR A 240 7.14 -20.46 11.35
C THR A 240 6.06 -19.84 10.48
N LYS A 241 5.66 -18.60 10.80
CA LYS A 241 4.72 -17.85 9.98
C LYS A 241 5.33 -17.47 8.62
N GLU A 242 6.64 -17.34 8.52
CA GLU A 242 7.38 -17.11 7.29
C GLU A 242 7.31 -18.34 6.38
N ASP A 243 7.54 -19.55 6.93
CA ASP A 243 7.39 -20.80 6.17
C ASP A 243 5.94 -21.00 5.68
N LEU A 244 4.96 -20.68 6.54
CA LEU A 244 3.56 -20.70 6.17
C LEU A 244 3.24 -19.73 5.02
N LEU A 245 3.77 -18.50 5.07
CA LEU A 245 3.60 -17.52 4.00
C LEU A 245 4.14 -18.07 2.67
N ASP A 246 5.34 -18.65 2.68
CA ASP A 246 5.95 -19.21 1.46
C ASP A 246 5.12 -20.38 0.89
N LYS A 247 4.58 -21.26 1.74
CA LYS A 247 3.72 -22.36 1.31
C LYS A 247 2.39 -21.87 0.75
N VAL A 248 1.76 -20.91 1.40
CA VAL A 248 0.50 -20.29 0.91
C VAL A 248 0.74 -19.58 -0.42
N ARG A 249 1.82 -18.80 -0.55
CA ARG A 249 2.17 -18.16 -1.82
C ARG A 249 2.41 -19.17 -2.93
N LEU A 250 3.14 -20.25 -2.63
CA LEU A 250 3.39 -21.31 -3.61
C LEU A 250 2.07 -21.93 -4.11
N ALA A 251 1.11 -22.16 -3.21
CA ALA A 251 -0.23 -22.62 -3.59
C ALA A 251 -1.01 -21.59 -4.43
N LEU A 252 -0.71 -20.29 -4.28
CA LEU A 252 -1.31 -19.19 -5.05
C LEU A 252 -0.54 -18.85 -6.34
N SER A 253 0.54 -19.54 -6.66
CA SER A 253 1.48 -19.18 -7.76
C SER A 253 0.76 -18.96 -9.09
N ARG A 254 -0.22 -19.80 -9.45
CA ARG A 254 -0.97 -19.64 -10.70
C ARG A 254 -1.75 -18.33 -10.74
N HIS A 255 -2.31 -17.89 -9.61
CA HIS A 255 -3.03 -16.63 -9.50
C HIS A 255 -2.05 -15.45 -9.58
N ILE A 256 -0.92 -15.54 -8.88
CA ILE A 256 0.12 -14.51 -8.86
C ILE A 256 0.69 -14.30 -10.27
N VAL A 257 1.10 -15.39 -10.94
CA VAL A 257 1.67 -15.30 -12.28
C VAL A 257 0.64 -14.84 -13.31
N LYS A 258 -0.63 -15.27 -13.19
CA LYS A 258 -1.72 -14.78 -14.05
C LYS A 258 -1.86 -13.25 -13.99
N ASP A 259 -1.80 -12.68 -12.80
CA ASP A 259 -1.96 -11.22 -12.62
C ASP A 259 -0.74 -10.43 -13.14
N LEU A 260 0.43 -11.05 -13.20
CA LEU A 260 1.68 -10.45 -13.67
C LEU A 260 1.93 -10.64 -15.17
N ALA A 261 1.48 -11.76 -15.73
CA ALA A 261 1.71 -12.10 -17.13
C ALA A 261 0.92 -11.18 -18.08
N LYS A 262 1.58 -10.73 -19.13
CA LYS A 262 0.96 -9.96 -20.21
C LYS A 262 0.99 -10.79 -21.49
N ASP A 263 -0.15 -10.93 -22.13
CA ASP A 263 -0.29 -11.72 -23.37
C ASP A 263 0.28 -13.15 -23.26
N GLY A 264 0.12 -13.77 -22.09
CA GLY A 264 0.62 -15.13 -21.81
C GLY A 264 2.13 -15.22 -21.54
N GLU A 265 2.83 -14.10 -21.46
CA GLU A 265 4.27 -14.03 -21.22
C GLU A 265 4.59 -13.31 -19.91
N LEU A 266 5.50 -13.87 -19.11
CA LEU A 266 6.07 -13.24 -17.93
C LEU A 266 7.56 -12.99 -18.14
N LYS A 267 7.94 -11.71 -18.09
CA LYS A 267 9.35 -11.29 -18.19
C LYS A 267 9.98 -11.22 -16.80
N VAL A 268 11.06 -11.94 -16.60
CA VAL A 268 11.71 -12.11 -15.29
C VAL A 268 13.19 -11.74 -15.38
N ILE A 269 13.69 -11.07 -14.36
CA ILE A 269 15.12 -10.79 -14.17
C ILE A 269 15.63 -11.70 -13.06
N GLU A 270 16.83 -12.26 -13.22
CA GLU A 270 17.48 -13.12 -12.25
C GLU A 270 18.65 -12.43 -11.55
N PHE A 271 19.02 -12.95 -10.40
CA PHE A 271 20.28 -12.61 -9.74
C PHE A 271 21.39 -13.52 -10.22
N SER A 272 22.58 -12.95 -10.43
CA SER A 272 23.82 -13.73 -10.62
C SER A 272 24.23 -14.39 -9.30
N ASP A 273 25.13 -15.39 -9.39
CA ASP A 273 25.68 -16.04 -8.20
C ASP A 273 26.40 -15.04 -7.30
N GLU A 274 27.09 -14.04 -7.89
CA GLU A 274 27.72 -12.94 -7.14
C GLU A 274 26.72 -12.16 -6.31
N ILE A 275 25.57 -11.77 -6.91
CA ILE A 275 24.52 -11.02 -6.20
C ILE A 275 23.85 -11.90 -5.15
N LEU A 276 23.59 -13.18 -5.47
CA LEU A 276 23.03 -14.11 -4.49
C LEU A 276 23.96 -14.28 -3.27
N ASP A 277 25.26 -14.44 -3.48
CA ASP A 277 26.25 -14.55 -2.38
C ASP A 277 26.25 -13.28 -1.51
N ARG A 278 26.16 -12.09 -2.14
CA ARG A 278 26.04 -10.81 -1.42
C ARG A 278 24.77 -10.75 -0.61
N VAL A 279 23.61 -11.13 -1.18
CA VAL A 279 22.33 -11.13 -0.49
C VAL A 279 22.34 -12.13 0.67
N TYR A 280 22.84 -13.34 0.46
CA TYR A 280 22.96 -14.32 1.55
C TYR A 280 23.87 -13.82 2.68
N SER A 281 24.89 -13.02 2.38
CA SER A 281 25.77 -12.43 3.40
C SER A 281 25.03 -11.44 4.33
N PHE A 282 23.92 -10.84 3.88
CA PHE A 282 23.09 -9.97 4.72
C PHE A 282 22.38 -10.74 5.84
N PHE A 283 22.16 -12.04 5.66
CA PHE A 283 21.38 -12.90 6.55
C PHE A 283 22.26 -13.88 7.36
N LYS A 284 23.59 -13.74 7.32
CA LYS A 284 24.45 -14.51 8.20
C LYS A 284 24.21 -14.05 9.63
N GLU A 285 23.67 -14.95 10.44
CA GLU A 285 23.58 -14.78 11.88
C GLU A 285 25.02 -14.78 12.45
N ASP A 286 25.41 -13.67 13.08
CA ASP A 286 26.54 -13.71 13.99
C ASP A 286 26.09 -14.53 15.20
N GLU A 287 26.85 -15.58 15.57
CA GLU A 287 26.52 -16.56 16.62
C GLU A 287 26.28 -15.92 18.01
N GLU A 288 26.60 -14.64 18.21
CA GLU A 288 26.45 -13.95 19.50
C GLU A 288 25.29 -12.91 19.50
N GLU A 289 24.82 -12.41 18.38
CA GLU A 289 23.67 -11.51 18.31
C GLU A 289 22.96 -11.68 16.93
N ALA A 290 21.69 -12.04 16.91
CA ALA A 290 20.85 -12.12 15.72
C ALA A 290 20.58 -10.71 15.15
N ILE A 291 21.62 -9.98 14.76
CA ILE A 291 21.54 -8.67 14.13
C ILE A 291 21.76 -8.85 12.63
N ILE A 292 20.68 -8.73 11.86
CA ILE A 292 20.78 -8.62 10.41
C ILE A 292 21.42 -7.26 10.10
N ARG A 293 22.69 -7.27 9.71
CA ARG A 293 23.39 -6.07 9.25
C ARG A 293 23.20 -5.91 7.76
N ILE A 294 22.23 -5.09 7.37
CA ILE A 294 22.02 -4.74 5.97
C ILE A 294 22.77 -3.44 5.68
N ASP A 295 23.78 -3.51 4.80
CA ASP A 295 24.39 -2.30 4.26
C ASP A 295 23.50 -1.68 3.21
N SER A 296 22.94 -0.51 3.53
CA SER A 296 22.05 0.22 2.62
C SER A 296 22.71 0.61 1.29
N CYS A 297 24.04 0.82 1.28
CA CYS A 297 24.79 1.12 0.06
C CYS A 297 24.83 -0.09 -0.88
N GLU A 298 24.99 -1.30 -0.35
CA GLU A 298 24.97 -2.52 -1.16
C GLU A 298 23.57 -2.79 -1.71
N VAL A 299 22.52 -2.58 -0.93
CA VAL A 299 21.13 -2.71 -1.39
C VAL A 299 20.83 -1.71 -2.51
N GLN A 300 21.27 -0.45 -2.36
CA GLN A 300 21.13 0.58 -3.39
C GLN A 300 21.88 0.23 -4.69
N ASP A 301 23.07 -0.38 -4.59
CA ASP A 301 23.81 -0.85 -5.77
C ASP A 301 23.03 -1.95 -6.51
N ILE A 302 22.50 -2.94 -5.79
CA ILE A 302 21.67 -4.00 -6.39
C ILE A 302 20.43 -3.41 -7.04
N ALA A 303 19.71 -2.50 -6.33
CA ALA A 303 18.56 -1.81 -6.87
C ALA A 303 18.88 -1.01 -8.14
N SER A 304 20.01 -0.31 -8.16
CA SER A 304 20.46 0.47 -9.32
C SER A 304 20.75 -0.41 -10.53
N ARG A 305 21.38 -1.56 -10.34
CA ARG A 305 21.64 -2.55 -11.41
C ARG A 305 20.31 -3.09 -11.97
N LEU A 306 19.37 -3.43 -11.09
CA LEU A 306 18.02 -3.88 -11.48
C LEU A 306 17.30 -2.82 -12.30
N MET A 307 17.30 -1.57 -11.85
CA MET A 307 16.65 -0.46 -12.54
C MET A 307 17.28 -0.15 -13.90
N LYS A 308 18.59 -0.35 -14.08
CA LYS A 308 19.25 -0.21 -15.38
C LYS A 308 18.72 -1.22 -16.39
N ILE A 309 18.55 -2.49 -16.00
CA ILE A 309 17.98 -3.54 -16.87
C ILE A 309 16.52 -3.22 -17.17
N ALA A 310 15.73 -2.90 -16.16
CA ALA A 310 14.32 -2.55 -16.33
C ALA A 310 14.14 -1.38 -17.32
N LYS A 311 14.94 -0.33 -17.19
CA LYS A 311 14.93 0.82 -18.10
C LYS A 311 15.33 0.44 -19.53
N ALA A 312 16.40 -0.34 -19.69
CA ALA A 312 16.86 -0.80 -21.01
C ALA A 312 15.81 -1.67 -21.72
N LYS A 313 15.05 -2.45 -20.96
CA LYS A 313 13.95 -3.32 -21.45
C LYS A 313 12.60 -2.63 -21.48
N LYS A 314 12.50 -1.36 -21.09
CA LYS A 314 11.27 -0.55 -21.01
C LYS A 314 10.21 -1.18 -20.09
N ILE A 315 10.65 -1.70 -18.96
CA ILE A 315 9.80 -2.32 -17.94
C ILE A 315 9.55 -1.31 -16.82
N THR A 316 8.30 -1.08 -16.48
CA THR A 316 7.88 -0.17 -15.41
C THR A 316 7.71 -0.89 -14.07
N SER A 317 7.30 -2.15 -14.12
CA SER A 317 7.03 -3.00 -12.94
C SER A 317 7.93 -4.23 -13.03
N PRO A 318 9.17 -4.17 -12.51
CA PRO A 318 10.12 -5.27 -12.64
C PRO A 318 9.69 -6.48 -11.80
N VAL A 319 9.87 -7.66 -12.39
CA VAL A 319 9.66 -8.95 -11.74
C VAL A 319 11.01 -9.64 -11.65
N ILE A 320 11.42 -10.03 -10.45
CA ILE A 320 12.64 -10.79 -10.21
C ILE A 320 12.31 -12.18 -9.67
N ALA A 321 13.16 -13.16 -9.95
CA ALA A 321 13.07 -14.49 -9.39
C ALA A 321 14.32 -14.82 -8.59
N VAL A 322 14.13 -15.32 -7.38
CA VAL A 322 15.20 -15.67 -6.43
C VAL A 322 14.87 -17.00 -5.74
N PRO A 323 15.81 -17.64 -5.02
CA PRO A 323 15.50 -18.78 -4.17
C PRO A 323 14.42 -18.44 -3.12
N MET A 324 13.59 -19.43 -2.78
CA MET A 324 12.44 -19.25 -1.88
C MET A 324 12.86 -18.77 -0.47
N ASP A 325 13.95 -19.29 0.04
CA ASP A 325 14.44 -18.99 1.40
C ASP A 325 14.82 -17.51 1.62
N ILE A 326 15.14 -16.78 0.54
CA ILE A 326 15.46 -15.34 0.61
C ILE A 326 14.38 -14.44 -0.02
N ARG A 327 13.37 -15.00 -0.66
CA ARG A 327 12.39 -14.27 -1.44
C ARG A 327 11.75 -13.08 -0.68
N HIS A 328 11.18 -13.38 0.48
CA HIS A 328 10.48 -12.34 1.26
C HIS A 328 11.42 -11.24 1.73
N MET A 329 12.60 -11.59 2.20
CA MET A 329 13.59 -10.61 2.64
C MET A 329 14.14 -9.78 1.49
N VAL A 330 14.34 -10.37 0.31
CA VAL A 330 14.71 -9.62 -0.91
C VAL A 330 13.62 -8.60 -1.26
N PHE A 331 12.34 -8.98 -1.16
CA PHE A 331 11.25 -8.04 -1.34
C PHE A 331 11.32 -6.89 -0.32
N VAL A 332 11.47 -7.20 0.96
CA VAL A 332 11.50 -6.19 2.04
C VAL A 332 12.61 -5.17 1.81
N ILE A 333 13.84 -5.61 1.50
CA ILE A 333 14.99 -4.71 1.34
C ILE A 333 14.96 -3.93 0.02
N LEU A 334 14.55 -4.54 -1.10
CA LEU A 334 14.59 -3.88 -2.40
C LEU A 334 13.37 -3.02 -2.68
N SER A 335 12.20 -3.31 -2.09
CA SER A 335 10.97 -2.54 -2.31
C SER A 335 11.04 -1.10 -1.82
N GLU A 336 11.99 -0.78 -0.95
CA GLU A 336 12.24 0.60 -0.52
C GLU A 336 12.95 1.44 -1.61
N PHE A 337 13.65 0.80 -2.54
CA PHE A 337 14.43 1.46 -3.58
C PHE A 337 13.88 1.23 -5.00
N VAL A 338 13.11 0.16 -5.20
CA VAL A 338 12.54 -0.21 -6.50
C VAL A 338 11.02 -0.18 -6.42
N GLN A 339 10.44 0.81 -7.08
CA GLN A 339 8.98 0.94 -7.13
C GLN A 339 8.36 -0.18 -7.95
N ASP A 340 7.17 -0.60 -7.53
CA ASP A 340 6.36 -1.59 -8.22
C ASP A 340 7.05 -2.95 -8.44
N LEU A 341 8.03 -3.26 -7.57
CA LEU A 341 8.80 -4.50 -7.60
C LEU A 341 7.93 -5.69 -7.22
N THR A 342 8.05 -6.77 -7.99
CA THR A 342 7.57 -8.09 -7.61
C THR A 342 8.76 -9.05 -7.46
N VAL A 343 8.79 -9.78 -6.35
CA VAL A 343 9.78 -10.82 -6.09
C VAL A 343 9.08 -12.17 -6.03
N LEU A 344 9.42 -13.05 -6.96
CA LEU A 344 8.94 -14.42 -7.00
C LEU A 344 10.05 -15.38 -6.53
N ALA A 345 9.65 -16.48 -5.91
CA ALA A 345 10.53 -17.62 -5.78
C ALA A 345 10.62 -18.37 -7.13
N HIS A 346 11.75 -19.04 -7.40
CA HIS A 346 11.86 -19.87 -8.59
C HIS A 346 10.76 -20.93 -8.69
N GLU A 347 10.33 -21.46 -7.54
CA GLU A 347 9.28 -22.46 -7.40
C GLU A 347 7.87 -21.89 -7.72
N GLU A 348 7.69 -20.57 -7.66
CA GLU A 348 6.44 -19.89 -8.04
C GLU A 348 6.30 -19.72 -9.56
N LEU A 349 7.34 -19.96 -10.34
CA LEU A 349 7.33 -19.85 -11.80
C LEU A 349 6.59 -21.06 -12.40
N VAL A 350 5.30 -20.89 -12.64
CA VAL A 350 4.44 -21.95 -13.15
C VAL A 350 4.54 -22.11 -14.68
N SER A 351 4.40 -23.35 -15.15
CA SER A 351 4.53 -23.71 -16.57
C SER A 351 3.34 -23.31 -17.45
N ASP A 352 2.25 -22.82 -16.87
CA ASP A 352 1.06 -22.35 -17.59
C ASP A 352 1.32 -21.11 -18.47
N TYR A 353 2.41 -20.40 -18.20
CA TYR A 353 2.79 -19.18 -18.89
C TYR A 353 4.22 -19.28 -19.47
N ASN A 354 4.46 -18.54 -20.53
CA ASN A 354 5.80 -18.44 -21.12
C ASN A 354 6.68 -17.53 -20.22
N ILE A 355 7.59 -18.16 -19.47
CA ILE A 355 8.54 -17.45 -18.61
C ILE A 355 9.75 -17.04 -19.45
N LYS A 356 10.01 -15.74 -19.56
CA LYS A 356 11.11 -15.18 -20.33
C LYS A 356 12.11 -14.50 -19.42
N PHE A 357 13.29 -15.09 -19.30
CA PHE A 357 14.40 -14.45 -18.60
C PHE A 357 15.03 -13.40 -19.50
N ILE A 358 14.96 -12.14 -19.10
CA ILE A 358 15.32 -10.97 -19.92
C ILE A 358 16.59 -10.28 -19.48
N GLY A 359 17.16 -10.68 -18.35
CA GLY A 359 18.40 -10.16 -17.81
C GLY A 359 18.82 -10.84 -16.54
N LYS A 360 20.08 -10.64 -16.20
CA LYS A 360 20.72 -11.13 -14.97
C LYS A 360 21.56 -9.98 -14.38
N ILE A 361 21.45 -9.70 -13.07
CA ILE A 361 22.23 -8.67 -12.41
C ILE A 361 23.33 -9.26 -11.54
#